data_ece5e147230eacae3d5c4372a73f8f4a
#
_entry.id   ece5e147230eacae3d5c4372a73f8f4a
#
_cell.length_a   1.000
_cell.length_b   1.000
_cell.length_c   1.000
_cell.angle_alpha   90.00
_cell.angle_beta   90.00
_cell.angle_gamma   90.00
#
_symmetry.space_group_name_H-M   'P 1'
#
loop_
_entity.id
_entity.type
_entity.pdbx_description
1 polymer ?
#
loop_
_entity_poly.entity_id
_entity_poly.type
_entity_poly.pdbx_seq_one_letter_code
_entity_poly.pdbx_strand_id
1 'polypeptide(L)'
;MKLINQNVEEWHCGYTLPEIWSHIAKCARVCYQSEPRNNGETDEEFIKRVILRNHSFDEIAKSRGLQLKLHLSVLEHGTVYLDIPCEEDTAEGIMFFSRNKYSKHNYCYGLKCYITTNMRVIVEQGLTKYLKYICAPTKHHHLRTTFNIITDIGVARELARHRTHSISEESTRYCNYSKDKFGNELTFVKPEWLDMYDEDEGREVTRDWNFDILDGCSIIAEEEDFDDARDAYLTSINVAEHCYKELIQNGWTPQQARQILPLSTKVQTIHTAFESDWVEFISLRADACSGSVHPNMKVIADKIKCLMSKENAV
;
A
#
# COMPACT_ATOMS: atom_id res chain seq x y z
N MET A 1 4.00 12.89 19.76
CA MET A 1 4.36 12.38 18.40
C MET A 1 5.24 11.13 18.52
N LYS A 2 5.24 10.30 17.48
CA LYS A 2 6.04 9.06 17.45
C LYS A 2 6.93 9.05 16.21
N LEU A 3 8.23 8.74 16.38
CA LEU A 3 9.15 8.48 15.29
C LEU A 3 9.34 6.98 15.10
N ILE A 4 9.32 6.50 13.86
CA ILE A 4 9.55 5.09 13.52
C ILE A 4 10.50 4.95 12.35
N ASN A 5 11.18 3.81 12.28
CA ASN A 5 11.94 3.42 11.10
C ASN A 5 11.01 2.83 10.03
N GLN A 6 11.42 2.93 8.78
CA GLN A 6 10.75 2.28 7.65
C GLN A 6 10.84 0.77 7.76
N ASN A 7 9.78 0.08 7.28
CA ASN A 7 9.77 -1.38 7.27
C ASN A 7 9.15 -1.94 5.98
N VAL A 8 9.57 -3.16 5.63
CA VAL A 8 8.99 -3.94 4.53
C VAL A 8 8.78 -5.37 5.01
N GLU A 9 7.60 -5.88 4.76
CA GLU A 9 7.20 -7.26 5.02
C GLU A 9 6.62 -7.87 3.75
N GLU A 10 6.97 -9.10 3.46
CA GLU A 10 6.30 -9.85 2.42
C GLU A 10 4.99 -10.43 2.94
N TRP A 11 3.93 -10.31 2.13
CA TRP A 11 2.62 -10.87 2.42
C TRP A 11 2.24 -11.92 1.38
N HIS A 12 2.09 -13.17 1.81
CA HIS A 12 1.68 -14.25 0.93
C HIS A 12 0.17 -14.24 0.68
N CYS A 13 -0.21 -14.38 -0.59
CA CYS A 13 -1.62 -14.37 -1.00
C CYS A 13 -2.33 -15.71 -0.71
N GLY A 14 -1.57 -16.83 -0.69
CA GLY A 14 -2.15 -18.16 -0.72
C GLY A 14 -2.64 -18.56 -2.12
N TYR A 15 -3.16 -19.79 -2.27
CA TYR A 15 -3.43 -20.38 -3.58
C TYR A 15 -4.84 -20.98 -3.70
N THR A 16 -5.62 -20.90 -2.64
CA THR A 16 -7.04 -21.28 -2.63
C THR A 16 -7.92 -20.04 -2.65
N LEU A 17 -9.14 -20.17 -3.12
CA LEU A 17 -10.07 -19.04 -3.20
C LEU A 17 -10.33 -18.38 -1.83
N PRO A 18 -10.51 -19.11 -0.71
CA PRO A 18 -10.63 -18.50 0.61
C PRO A 18 -9.38 -17.71 1.04
N GLU A 19 -8.18 -18.24 0.78
CA GLU A 19 -6.91 -17.55 1.10
C GLU A 19 -6.74 -16.27 0.27
N ILE A 20 -7.10 -16.32 -1.02
CA ILE A 20 -7.10 -15.13 -1.90
C ILE A 20 -8.05 -14.07 -1.35
N TRP A 21 -9.27 -14.45 -0.91
CA TRP A 21 -10.20 -13.50 -0.29
C TRP A 21 -9.66 -12.93 1.02
N SER A 22 -9.02 -13.75 1.85
CA SER A 22 -8.40 -13.29 3.09
C SER A 22 -7.29 -12.29 2.83
N HIS A 23 -6.43 -12.55 1.84
CA HIS A 23 -5.38 -11.62 1.43
C HIS A 23 -5.94 -10.28 0.92
N ILE A 24 -6.96 -10.32 0.04
CA ILE A 24 -7.63 -9.11 -0.45
C ILE A 24 -8.23 -8.31 0.70
N ALA A 25 -8.89 -8.99 1.65
CA ALA A 25 -9.48 -8.33 2.82
C ALA A 25 -8.43 -7.67 3.70
N LYS A 26 -7.28 -8.33 3.91
CA LYS A 26 -6.12 -7.77 4.63
C LYS A 26 -5.63 -6.49 3.95
N CYS A 27 -5.44 -6.51 2.62
CA CYS A 27 -5.03 -5.34 1.84
C CYS A 27 -6.08 -4.20 1.90
N ALA A 28 -7.36 -4.53 1.79
CA ALA A 28 -8.45 -3.55 1.84
C ALA A 28 -8.53 -2.83 3.20
N ARG A 29 -8.27 -3.54 4.30
CA ARG A 29 -8.29 -2.97 5.64
C ARG A 29 -7.19 -1.93 5.86
N VAL A 30 -6.07 -2.01 5.15
CA VAL A 30 -5.00 -1.00 5.22
C VAL A 30 -5.51 0.39 4.85
N CYS A 31 -6.36 0.50 3.83
CA CYS A 31 -6.85 1.81 3.37
C CYS A 31 -7.57 2.63 4.47
N TYR A 32 -8.21 1.95 5.42
CA TYR A 32 -8.98 2.57 6.50
C TYR A 32 -8.41 2.25 7.88
N GLN A 33 -7.30 1.53 7.95
CA GLN A 33 -6.74 0.99 9.20
C GLN A 33 -7.82 0.32 10.05
N SER A 34 -8.66 -0.53 9.39
CA SER A 34 -9.82 -1.15 10.04
C SER A 34 -9.51 -2.56 10.51
N GLU A 35 -10.01 -2.90 11.70
CA GLU A 35 -9.94 -4.24 12.26
C GLU A 35 -11.10 -5.13 11.79
N PRO A 36 -10.92 -6.47 11.77
CA PRO A 36 -12.02 -7.39 11.59
C PRO A 36 -13.13 -7.17 12.63
N ARG A 37 -14.38 -7.34 12.23
CA ARG A 37 -15.51 -7.23 13.16
C ARG A 37 -15.61 -8.49 14.02
N ASN A 38 -15.87 -8.31 15.32
CA ASN A 38 -16.08 -9.41 16.27
C ASN A 38 -17.50 -10.02 16.17
N ASN A 39 -18.06 -10.16 14.97
CA ASN A 39 -19.41 -10.68 14.72
C ASN A 39 -19.43 -11.97 13.90
N GLY A 40 -18.28 -12.61 13.70
CA GLY A 40 -18.15 -13.82 12.88
C GLY A 40 -18.17 -13.60 11.36
N GLU A 41 -18.12 -12.33 10.89
CA GLU A 41 -18.05 -12.01 9.46
C GLU A 41 -16.77 -12.59 8.84
N THR A 42 -16.93 -13.41 7.81
CA THR A 42 -15.78 -13.94 7.03
C THR A 42 -15.16 -12.84 6.16
N ASP A 43 -13.90 -13.04 5.73
CA ASP A 43 -13.22 -12.11 4.83
C ASP A 43 -13.93 -11.98 3.47
N GLU A 44 -14.50 -13.07 2.97
CA GLU A 44 -15.31 -13.04 1.75
C GLU A 44 -16.58 -12.22 1.91
N GLU A 45 -17.29 -12.35 3.03
CA GLU A 45 -18.48 -11.53 3.36
C GLU A 45 -18.12 -10.05 3.52
N PHE A 46 -16.98 -9.76 4.16
CA PHE A 46 -16.46 -8.40 4.24
C PHE A 46 -16.22 -7.81 2.83
N ILE A 47 -15.56 -8.54 1.93
CA ILE A 47 -15.31 -8.07 0.56
C ILE A 47 -16.64 -7.88 -0.19
N LYS A 48 -17.56 -8.85 -0.10
CA LYS A 48 -18.89 -8.73 -0.73
C LYS A 48 -19.62 -7.48 -0.26
N ARG A 49 -19.62 -7.20 1.03
CA ARG A 49 -20.32 -6.05 1.61
C ARG A 49 -19.63 -4.71 1.32
N VAL A 50 -18.32 -4.62 1.54
CA VAL A 50 -17.59 -3.34 1.52
C VAL A 50 -17.10 -2.97 0.13
N ILE A 51 -16.55 -3.93 -0.60
CA ILE A 51 -15.92 -3.68 -1.90
C ILE A 51 -16.92 -3.87 -3.04
N LEU A 52 -17.64 -5.01 -3.03
CA LEU A 52 -18.60 -5.35 -4.09
C LEU A 52 -19.99 -4.73 -3.83
N ARG A 53 -20.23 -4.16 -2.64
CA ARG A 53 -21.52 -3.57 -2.23
C ARG A 53 -22.70 -4.49 -2.49
N ASN A 54 -22.50 -5.79 -2.24
CA ASN A 54 -23.45 -6.89 -2.44
C ASN A 54 -23.88 -7.11 -3.91
N HIS A 55 -23.17 -6.53 -4.89
CA HIS A 55 -23.38 -6.88 -6.28
C HIS A 55 -22.79 -8.24 -6.62
N SER A 56 -23.47 -8.98 -7.47
CA SER A 56 -22.97 -10.25 -8.02
C SER A 56 -21.84 -10.02 -9.03
N PHE A 57 -21.01 -11.03 -9.25
CA PHE A 57 -19.95 -10.97 -10.26
C PHE A 57 -20.51 -10.73 -11.68
N ASP A 58 -21.69 -11.29 -12.00
CA ASP A 58 -22.34 -11.10 -13.29
C ASP A 58 -22.82 -9.66 -13.49
N GLU A 59 -23.36 -9.01 -12.46
CA GLU A 59 -23.72 -7.59 -12.52
C GLU A 59 -22.49 -6.71 -12.71
N ILE A 60 -21.40 -7.01 -12.00
CA ILE A 60 -20.14 -6.27 -12.11
C ILE A 60 -19.55 -6.43 -13.51
N ALA A 61 -19.51 -7.65 -14.04
CA ALA A 61 -19.01 -7.94 -15.38
C ALA A 61 -19.81 -7.22 -16.46
N LYS A 62 -21.15 -7.25 -16.39
CA LYS A 62 -22.05 -6.54 -17.35
C LYS A 62 -21.85 -5.04 -17.33
N SER A 63 -21.66 -4.46 -16.15
CA SER A 63 -21.49 -3.00 -15.97
C SER A 63 -20.05 -2.54 -16.19
N ARG A 64 -19.08 -3.47 -16.28
CA ARG A 64 -17.62 -3.22 -16.20
C ARG A 64 -17.23 -2.37 -15.00
N GLY A 65 -18.00 -2.45 -13.90
CA GLY A 65 -17.78 -1.70 -12.67
C GLY A 65 -18.06 -0.19 -12.73
N LEU A 66 -18.26 0.39 -13.93
CA LEU A 66 -18.34 1.84 -14.12
C LEU A 66 -19.61 2.48 -13.55
N GLN A 67 -20.75 1.82 -13.68
CA GLN A 67 -22.05 2.35 -13.22
C GLN A 67 -22.29 2.10 -11.72
N LEU A 68 -21.59 1.12 -11.12
CA LEU A 68 -21.84 0.66 -9.76
C LEU A 68 -21.03 1.41 -8.70
N LYS A 69 -20.11 2.30 -9.10
CA LYS A 69 -19.24 3.09 -8.22
C LYS A 69 -18.48 2.22 -7.21
N LEU A 70 -17.94 1.08 -7.65
CA LEU A 70 -17.23 0.12 -6.82
C LEU A 70 -15.75 0.47 -6.70
N HIS A 71 -15.13 0.07 -5.59
CA HIS A 71 -13.69 0.23 -5.35
C HIS A 71 -12.94 -1.08 -5.64
N LEU A 72 -12.98 -1.53 -6.91
CA LEU A 72 -12.44 -2.83 -7.33
C LEU A 72 -10.91 -2.91 -7.35
N SER A 73 -10.19 -1.79 -7.15
CA SER A 73 -8.72 -1.77 -7.17
C SER A 73 -8.09 -2.73 -6.16
N VAL A 74 -8.69 -2.90 -4.99
CA VAL A 74 -8.17 -3.82 -3.97
C VAL A 74 -8.19 -5.29 -4.42
N LEU A 75 -9.07 -5.68 -5.36
CA LEU A 75 -9.11 -7.03 -5.93
C LEU A 75 -7.85 -7.36 -6.74
N GLU A 76 -7.08 -6.36 -7.13
CA GLU A 76 -5.82 -6.54 -7.85
C GLU A 76 -4.76 -7.24 -7.00
N HIS A 77 -4.84 -7.14 -5.67
CA HIS A 77 -3.92 -7.81 -4.75
C HIS A 77 -4.15 -9.32 -4.68
N GLY A 78 -5.36 -9.79 -5.02
CA GLY A 78 -5.67 -11.22 -5.08
C GLY A 78 -5.05 -11.87 -6.30
N THR A 79 -3.84 -12.42 -6.17
CA THR A 79 -3.18 -13.16 -7.24
C THR A 79 -3.88 -14.48 -7.51
N VAL A 80 -4.10 -14.79 -8.78
CA VAL A 80 -4.74 -16.02 -9.25
C VAL A 80 -3.80 -16.74 -10.22
N TYR A 81 -3.44 -17.98 -9.89
CA TYR A 81 -2.70 -18.89 -10.74
C TYR A 81 -3.67 -19.92 -11.32
N LEU A 82 -3.65 -20.11 -12.63
CA LEU A 82 -4.55 -21.02 -13.34
C LEU A 82 -3.75 -22.00 -14.20
N ASP A 83 -4.09 -23.29 -14.11
CA ASP A 83 -3.61 -24.35 -14.99
C ASP A 83 -4.74 -24.76 -15.93
N ILE A 84 -4.85 -24.10 -17.08
CA ILE A 84 -5.98 -24.27 -18.03
C ILE A 84 -5.61 -25.26 -19.12
N PRO A 85 -6.35 -26.36 -19.34
CA PRO A 85 -6.15 -27.23 -20.48
C PRO A 85 -6.43 -26.49 -21.78
N CYS A 86 -5.64 -26.75 -22.82
CA CYS A 86 -5.82 -26.14 -24.16
C CYS A 86 -6.85 -26.96 -24.95
N GLU A 87 -8.11 -26.69 -24.68
CA GLU A 87 -9.28 -27.33 -25.31
C GLU A 87 -10.15 -26.27 -26.02
N GLU A 88 -11.09 -26.70 -26.85
CA GLU A 88 -11.95 -25.80 -27.60
C GLU A 88 -12.78 -24.86 -26.70
N ASP A 89 -13.34 -25.40 -25.63
CA ASP A 89 -14.15 -24.66 -24.65
C ASP A 89 -13.36 -23.68 -23.77
N THR A 90 -12.04 -23.83 -23.69
CA THR A 90 -11.13 -22.95 -22.93
C THR A 90 -10.40 -21.92 -23.80
N ALA A 91 -10.39 -22.11 -25.11
CA ALA A 91 -9.60 -21.31 -26.06
C ALA A 91 -9.91 -19.80 -25.98
N GLU A 92 -11.19 -19.43 -25.86
CA GLU A 92 -11.59 -18.02 -25.73
C GLU A 92 -10.97 -17.34 -24.51
N GLY A 93 -11.03 -18.01 -23.34
CA GLY A 93 -10.45 -17.48 -22.10
C GLY A 93 -8.93 -17.38 -22.15
N ILE A 94 -8.27 -18.42 -22.67
CA ILE A 94 -6.81 -18.41 -22.85
C ILE A 94 -6.41 -17.22 -23.76
N MET A 95 -7.12 -17.02 -24.88
CA MET A 95 -6.88 -15.91 -25.78
C MET A 95 -7.12 -14.55 -25.09
N PHE A 96 -8.15 -14.45 -24.25
CA PHE A 96 -8.40 -13.24 -23.46
C PHE A 96 -7.22 -12.95 -22.52
N PHE A 97 -6.83 -13.91 -21.68
CA PHE A 97 -5.74 -13.74 -20.73
C PHE A 97 -4.42 -13.41 -21.43
N SER A 98 -4.13 -14.01 -22.58
CA SER A 98 -2.89 -13.76 -23.34
C SER A 98 -2.80 -12.33 -23.88
N ARG A 99 -3.93 -11.65 -24.10
CA ARG A 99 -3.99 -10.25 -24.58
C ARG A 99 -4.20 -9.24 -23.45
N ASN A 100 -4.53 -9.70 -22.25
CA ASN A 100 -4.79 -8.82 -21.12
C ASN A 100 -3.48 -8.34 -20.51
N LYS A 101 -3.28 -7.01 -20.41
CA LYS A 101 -2.04 -6.42 -19.88
C LYS A 101 -1.76 -6.69 -18.39
N TYR A 102 -2.76 -7.13 -17.64
CA TYR A 102 -2.64 -7.48 -16.22
C TYR A 102 -2.49 -8.99 -15.99
N SER A 103 -2.33 -9.76 -17.08
CA SER A 103 -2.12 -11.21 -17.02
C SER A 103 -0.82 -11.56 -17.75
N LYS A 104 -0.13 -12.59 -17.27
CA LYS A 104 1.00 -13.21 -17.97
C LYS A 104 0.70 -14.70 -18.16
N HIS A 105 1.25 -15.29 -19.22
CA HIS A 105 0.98 -16.68 -19.55
C HIS A 105 2.19 -17.38 -20.16
N ASN A 106 2.21 -18.70 -20.00
CA ASN A 106 3.13 -19.59 -20.69
C ASN A 106 2.38 -20.84 -21.20
N TYR A 107 2.74 -21.31 -22.38
CA TYR A 107 2.25 -22.56 -22.93
C TYR A 107 3.20 -23.69 -22.67
N CYS A 108 2.67 -24.88 -22.31
CA CYS A 108 3.45 -26.10 -22.18
C CYS A 108 3.01 -27.10 -23.25
N TYR A 109 3.79 -27.24 -24.31
CA TYR A 109 3.60 -28.21 -25.41
C TYR A 109 2.18 -28.25 -26.03
N GLY A 110 1.44 -27.14 -25.98
CA GLY A 110 0.08 -27.08 -26.54
C GLY A 110 -1.00 -27.82 -25.72
N LEU A 111 -0.65 -28.43 -24.59
CA LEU A 111 -1.58 -29.17 -23.73
C LEU A 111 -2.21 -28.31 -22.65
N LYS A 112 -1.44 -27.38 -22.11
CA LYS A 112 -1.83 -26.51 -20.99
C LYS A 112 -1.34 -25.10 -21.17
N CYS A 113 -2.11 -24.15 -20.67
CA CYS A 113 -1.74 -22.75 -20.53
C CYS A 113 -1.70 -22.36 -19.05
N TYR A 114 -0.53 -21.96 -18.59
CA TYR A 114 -0.30 -21.50 -17.24
C TYR A 114 -0.48 -19.97 -17.22
N ILE A 115 -1.48 -19.52 -16.46
CA ILE A 115 -1.86 -18.12 -16.43
C ILE A 115 -1.69 -17.58 -15.02
N THR A 116 -1.05 -16.43 -14.91
CA THR A 116 -1.05 -15.61 -13.69
C THR A 116 -1.83 -14.33 -13.96
N THR A 117 -2.85 -14.08 -13.15
CA THR A 117 -3.71 -12.91 -13.23
C THR A 117 -4.11 -12.42 -11.83
N ASN A 118 -5.16 -11.61 -11.71
CA ASN A 118 -5.70 -11.16 -10.44
C ASN A 118 -7.23 -11.20 -10.41
N MET A 119 -7.80 -11.17 -9.20
CA MET A 119 -9.25 -11.26 -8.98
C MET A 119 -10.03 -10.11 -9.63
N ARG A 120 -9.44 -8.92 -9.81
CA ARG A 120 -10.11 -7.84 -10.51
C ARG A 120 -10.39 -8.20 -11.97
N VAL A 121 -9.39 -8.74 -12.68
CA VAL A 121 -9.55 -9.21 -14.07
C VAL A 121 -10.64 -10.28 -14.16
N ILE A 122 -10.61 -11.26 -13.25
CA ILE A 122 -11.62 -12.35 -13.22
C ILE A 122 -13.04 -11.78 -13.06
N VAL A 123 -13.23 -10.87 -12.10
CA VAL A 123 -14.57 -10.35 -11.76
C VAL A 123 -15.07 -9.35 -12.81
N GLU A 124 -14.25 -8.37 -13.21
CA GLU A 124 -14.66 -7.34 -14.17
C GLU A 124 -14.91 -7.87 -15.59
N GLN A 125 -14.25 -8.97 -15.96
CA GLN A 125 -14.37 -9.55 -17.29
C GLN A 125 -15.30 -10.77 -17.37
N GLY A 126 -15.96 -11.14 -16.25
CA GLY A 126 -16.88 -12.27 -16.20
C GLY A 126 -16.21 -13.64 -16.41
N LEU A 127 -14.95 -13.75 -15.94
CA LEU A 127 -14.12 -14.96 -16.14
C LEU A 127 -14.18 -15.93 -14.96
N THR A 128 -15.19 -15.82 -14.11
CA THR A 128 -15.34 -16.64 -12.89
C THR A 128 -15.42 -18.15 -13.17
N LYS A 129 -15.89 -18.54 -14.36
CA LYS A 129 -15.89 -19.97 -14.80
C LYS A 129 -14.48 -20.59 -14.82
N TYR A 130 -13.42 -19.78 -14.93
CA TYR A 130 -12.03 -20.27 -14.94
C TYR A 130 -11.44 -20.46 -13.55
N LEU A 131 -12.12 -20.00 -12.49
CA LEU A 131 -11.68 -20.22 -11.10
C LEU A 131 -11.62 -21.74 -10.74
N LYS A 132 -12.32 -22.60 -11.47
CA LYS A 132 -12.20 -24.06 -11.31
C LYS A 132 -10.80 -24.61 -11.64
N TYR A 133 -9.96 -23.84 -12.32
CA TYR A 133 -8.58 -24.17 -12.68
C TYR A 133 -7.55 -23.53 -11.74
N ILE A 134 -7.96 -22.94 -10.61
CA ILE A 134 -7.03 -22.41 -9.62
C ILE A 134 -6.08 -23.51 -9.14
N CYS A 135 -4.80 -23.17 -9.06
CA CYS A 135 -3.73 -24.03 -8.57
C CYS A 135 -2.68 -23.25 -7.78
N ALA A 136 -1.79 -23.96 -7.08
CA ALA A 136 -0.55 -23.41 -6.60
C ALA A 136 0.36 -23.06 -7.79
N PRO A 137 1.23 -22.04 -7.67
CA PRO A 137 2.17 -21.69 -8.72
C PRO A 137 3.12 -22.84 -9.03
N THR A 138 3.47 -22.99 -10.30
CA THR A 138 4.47 -23.94 -10.79
C THR A 138 5.61 -23.17 -11.45
N LYS A 139 6.70 -23.84 -11.79
CA LYS A 139 7.81 -23.23 -12.55
C LYS A 139 7.42 -22.59 -13.90
N HIS A 140 6.20 -22.84 -14.37
CA HIS A 140 5.66 -22.29 -15.60
C HIS A 140 4.85 -21.01 -15.41
N HIS A 141 4.50 -20.65 -14.17
CA HIS A 141 3.80 -19.42 -13.89
C HIS A 141 4.77 -18.24 -13.76
N HIS A 142 4.32 -17.07 -14.14
CA HIS A 142 4.95 -15.81 -13.74
C HIS A 142 4.51 -15.47 -12.32
N LEU A 143 5.44 -15.42 -11.39
CA LEU A 143 5.11 -15.17 -9.98
C LEU A 143 4.75 -13.70 -9.75
N ARG A 144 3.88 -13.46 -8.78
CA ARG A 144 3.54 -12.14 -8.25
C ARG A 144 3.76 -12.13 -6.75
N THR A 145 4.40 -11.09 -6.27
CA THR A 145 4.73 -10.89 -4.85
C THR A 145 4.09 -9.62 -4.32
N THR A 146 3.66 -9.66 -3.07
CA THR A 146 3.05 -8.53 -2.35
C THR A 146 3.94 -8.10 -1.21
N PHE A 147 4.26 -6.81 -1.15
CA PHE A 147 4.94 -6.21 -0.01
C PHE A 147 4.05 -5.21 0.73
N ASN A 148 4.02 -5.35 2.04
CA ASN A 148 3.53 -4.36 2.99
C ASN A 148 4.69 -3.42 3.34
N ILE A 149 4.54 -2.15 3.04
CA ILE A 149 5.58 -1.14 3.17
C ILE A 149 5.12 -0.06 4.14
N ILE A 150 5.87 0.15 5.21
CA ILE A 150 5.73 1.27 6.13
C ILE A 150 6.78 2.31 5.74
N THR A 151 6.33 3.47 5.31
CA THR A 151 7.19 4.56 4.84
C THR A 151 6.52 5.92 5.04
N ASP A 152 7.13 6.99 4.56
CA ASP A 152 6.58 8.34 4.57
C ASP A 152 5.78 8.67 3.30
N ILE A 153 4.98 9.73 3.36
CA ILE A 153 4.16 10.21 2.22
C ILE A 153 5.04 10.54 1.00
N GLY A 154 6.24 11.08 1.21
CA GLY A 154 7.17 11.46 0.13
C GLY A 154 7.59 10.23 -0.66
N VAL A 155 8.09 9.21 0.02
CA VAL A 155 8.51 7.93 -0.58
C VAL A 155 7.32 7.19 -1.19
N ALA A 156 6.15 7.19 -0.53
CA ALA A 156 4.94 6.55 -1.06
C ALA A 156 4.53 7.15 -2.42
N ARG A 157 4.67 8.47 -2.62
CA ARG A 157 4.46 9.12 -3.92
C ARG A 157 5.45 8.68 -4.99
N GLU A 158 6.70 8.41 -4.61
CA GLU A 158 7.69 7.87 -5.54
C GLU A 158 7.40 6.40 -5.89
N LEU A 159 6.99 5.58 -4.90
CA LEU A 159 6.55 4.20 -5.11
C LEU A 159 5.37 4.14 -6.09
N ALA A 160 4.42 5.06 -5.98
CA ALA A 160 3.25 5.14 -6.86
C ALA A 160 3.60 5.47 -8.34
N ARG A 161 4.85 5.85 -8.66
CA ARG A 161 5.33 6.05 -10.04
C ARG A 161 5.65 4.72 -10.74
N HIS A 162 5.78 3.61 -10.01
CA HIS A 162 5.90 2.26 -10.56
C HIS A 162 4.52 1.73 -10.94
N ARG A 163 4.05 2.12 -12.13
CA ARG A 163 2.65 1.99 -12.60
C ARG A 163 2.20 0.56 -12.90
N THR A 164 3.13 -0.39 -12.95
CA THR A 164 2.83 -1.82 -13.10
C THR A 164 2.40 -2.45 -11.79
N HIS A 165 2.63 -1.79 -10.66
CA HIS A 165 2.21 -2.26 -9.35
C HIS A 165 0.73 -1.98 -9.09
N SER A 166 0.04 -2.93 -8.48
CA SER A 166 -1.24 -2.76 -7.82
C SER A 166 -1.00 -2.16 -6.44
N ILE A 167 -1.67 -1.04 -6.12
CA ILE A 167 -1.35 -0.25 -4.93
C ILE A 167 -2.60 -0.04 -4.09
N SER A 168 -2.47 -0.30 -2.78
CA SER A 168 -3.43 0.14 -1.76
C SER A 168 -2.67 0.87 -0.65
N GLU A 169 -3.13 2.06 -0.27
CA GLU A 169 -2.45 2.93 0.68
C GLU A 169 -3.39 3.40 1.78
N GLU A 170 -2.85 3.55 2.99
CA GLU A 170 -3.52 4.16 4.13
C GLU A 170 -4.03 5.55 3.77
N SER A 171 -5.33 5.76 3.97
CA SER A 171 -5.97 6.99 3.53
C SER A 171 -5.97 8.06 4.61
N THR A 172 -5.15 9.08 4.45
CA THR A 172 -5.17 10.28 5.30
C THR A 172 -6.50 11.06 5.24
N ARG A 173 -7.42 10.70 4.32
CA ARG A 173 -8.77 11.28 4.25
C ARG A 173 -9.71 10.70 5.31
N TYR A 174 -9.51 9.44 5.68
CA TYR A 174 -10.42 8.68 6.56
C TYR A 174 -9.78 8.32 7.89
N CYS A 175 -8.47 8.19 7.95
CA CYS A 175 -7.75 7.93 9.19
C CYS A 175 -7.70 9.21 10.02
N ASN A 176 -8.32 9.16 11.20
CA ASN A 176 -8.27 10.25 12.17
C ASN A 176 -7.24 9.89 13.25
N TYR A 177 -6.06 10.50 13.16
CA TYR A 177 -4.91 10.22 14.02
C TYR A 177 -5.08 10.72 15.46
N SER A 178 -6.12 11.55 15.75
CA SER A 178 -6.47 11.96 17.11
C SER A 178 -7.34 10.93 17.85
N LYS A 179 -7.54 9.72 17.31
CA LYS A 179 -8.29 8.64 17.95
C LYS A 179 -7.37 7.64 18.64
N ASP A 180 -7.88 7.02 19.73
CA ASP A 180 -7.15 6.03 20.54
C ASP A 180 -6.51 4.90 19.74
N LYS A 181 -7.15 4.43 18.67
CA LYS A 181 -6.60 3.37 17.80
C LYS A 181 -5.28 3.76 17.12
N PHE A 182 -4.96 5.05 17.04
CA PHE A 182 -3.70 5.58 16.53
C PHE A 182 -2.79 6.08 17.66
N GLY A 183 -3.12 5.76 18.94
CA GLY A 183 -2.40 6.25 20.11
C GLY A 183 -2.63 7.73 20.40
N ASN A 184 -3.62 8.36 19.75
CA ASN A 184 -3.91 9.78 19.84
C ASN A 184 -2.69 10.67 19.49
N GLU A 185 -1.87 10.18 18.56
CA GLU A 185 -0.64 10.87 18.13
C GLU A 185 -0.37 10.66 16.63
N LEU A 186 0.34 11.61 16.03
CA LEU A 186 0.89 11.44 14.69
C LEU A 186 2.16 10.60 14.75
N THR A 187 2.30 9.73 13.76
CA THR A 187 3.52 8.94 13.58
C THR A 187 4.26 9.48 12.36
N PHE A 188 5.56 9.69 12.51
CA PHE A 188 6.44 10.15 11.43
C PHE A 188 7.53 9.13 11.17
N VAL A 189 7.98 9.05 9.94
CA VAL A 189 9.15 8.25 9.57
C VAL A 189 10.40 9.05 9.83
N LYS A 190 11.33 8.46 10.57
CA LYS A 190 12.64 9.03 10.83
C LYS A 190 13.45 9.06 9.52
N PRO A 191 13.90 10.22 9.04
CA PRO A 191 14.80 10.29 7.90
C PRO A 191 16.14 9.60 8.18
N GLU A 192 16.70 8.91 7.21
CA GLU A 192 17.98 8.18 7.36
C GLU A 192 19.16 9.08 7.75
N TRP A 193 19.08 10.35 7.39
CA TRP A 193 20.14 11.33 7.73
C TRP A 193 19.95 12.00 9.08
N LEU A 194 18.86 11.76 9.81
CA LEU A 194 18.61 12.41 11.09
C LEU A 194 19.63 12.00 12.16
N ASP A 195 20.11 10.74 12.13
CA ASP A 195 21.12 10.21 13.08
C ASP A 195 22.53 10.84 12.88
N MET A 196 22.78 11.48 11.74
CA MET A 196 24.05 12.19 11.51
C MET A 196 24.24 13.40 12.44
N TYR A 197 23.17 13.80 13.13
CA TYR A 197 23.15 14.92 14.08
C TYR A 197 23.04 14.45 15.53
N ASP A 198 23.12 13.13 15.80
CA ASP A 198 23.10 12.56 17.15
C ASP A 198 24.48 12.59 17.79
N GLU A 199 24.99 13.75 18.21
CA GLU A 199 26.13 13.82 19.14
C GLU A 199 25.71 13.83 20.63
N ASP A 200 24.39 13.91 20.93
CA ASP A 200 23.86 13.89 22.31
C ASP A 200 22.69 12.88 22.44
N GLU A 201 22.98 11.65 22.85
CA GLU A 201 21.97 10.69 23.31
C GLU A 201 21.32 11.23 24.59
N GLY A 202 20.07 11.69 24.49
CA GLY A 202 19.23 11.99 25.67
C GLY A 202 18.61 13.40 25.72
N ARG A 203 18.71 14.21 24.72
CA ARG A 203 18.02 15.51 24.67
C ARG A 203 16.54 15.31 24.32
N GLU A 204 15.67 15.34 25.35
CA GLU A 204 14.23 15.55 25.12
C GLU A 204 14.01 16.94 24.57
N VAL A 205 13.52 17.05 23.32
CA VAL A 205 13.09 18.36 22.75
C VAL A 205 11.73 18.67 23.34
N THR A 206 11.73 19.26 24.53
CA THR A 206 10.55 19.85 25.16
C THR A 206 10.62 21.37 24.99
N ARG A 207 10.26 21.86 23.81
CA ARG A 207 9.98 23.29 23.66
C ARG A 207 8.48 23.50 23.78
N ASP A 208 8.07 24.19 24.83
CA ASP A 208 6.73 24.74 24.96
C ASP A 208 6.60 25.96 24.06
N TRP A 209 5.96 25.80 22.92
CA TRP A 209 5.63 26.90 22.05
C TRP A 209 4.42 27.66 22.63
N ASN A 210 4.65 28.82 23.19
CA ASN A 210 3.59 29.76 23.52
C ASN A 210 3.18 30.51 22.26
N PHE A 211 2.07 30.11 21.66
CA PHE A 211 1.42 30.89 20.60
C PHE A 211 0.54 31.93 21.25
N ASP A 212 1.05 33.13 21.49
CA ASP A 212 0.22 34.29 21.85
C ASP A 212 -0.51 34.80 20.61
N ILE A 213 -1.80 34.47 20.52
CA ILE A 213 -2.69 35.05 19.52
C ILE A 213 -3.07 36.45 20.02
N LEU A 214 -2.32 37.43 19.65
CA LEU A 214 -2.72 38.85 19.79
C LEU A 214 -3.72 39.21 18.71
N ASP A 215 -4.87 39.68 19.17
CA ASP A 215 -6.02 40.24 18.48
C ASP A 215 -5.84 40.46 16.96
N GLY A 216 -6.30 39.50 16.15
CA GLY A 216 -6.56 39.69 14.72
C GLY A 216 -5.35 39.57 13.77
N CYS A 217 -4.58 38.46 13.80
CA CYS A 217 -3.66 38.02 12.73
C CYS A 217 -2.17 38.37 12.82
N SER A 218 -1.57 38.40 13.99
CA SER A 218 -0.09 38.34 14.08
C SER A 218 0.32 37.15 14.94
N ILE A 219 0.89 36.15 14.33
CA ILE A 219 1.68 35.13 15.04
C ILE A 219 3.03 35.78 15.28
N ILE A 220 3.29 36.27 16.48
CA ILE A 220 4.65 36.67 16.90
C ILE A 220 5.25 35.37 17.47
N ALA A 221 5.99 34.62 16.64
CA ALA A 221 7.00 33.73 17.16
C ALA A 221 8.13 34.61 17.65
N GLU A 222 8.52 34.51 18.91
CA GLU A 222 9.84 35.02 19.31
C GLU A 222 10.85 34.22 18.46
N GLU A 223 11.74 34.93 17.76
CA GLU A 223 12.83 34.34 16.97
C GLU A 223 13.80 33.64 17.96
N GLU A 224 13.47 32.43 18.39
CA GLU A 224 14.48 31.56 18.93
C GLU A 224 15.09 30.79 17.77
N ASP A 225 16.37 31.01 17.51
CA ASP A 225 17.13 30.23 16.53
C ASP A 225 17.09 28.74 16.90
N PHE A 226 16.98 27.90 15.91
CA PHE A 226 17.13 26.46 16.10
C PHE A 226 18.60 26.14 16.38
N ASP A 227 18.85 25.23 17.33
CA ASP A 227 20.22 24.84 17.67
C ASP A 227 20.92 24.16 16.48
N ASP A 228 20.16 23.33 15.73
CA ASP A 228 20.63 22.63 14.55
C ASP A 228 19.47 22.19 13.63
N ALA A 229 19.81 21.51 12.53
CA ALA A 229 18.83 21.01 11.56
C ALA A 229 17.89 19.93 12.15
N ARG A 230 18.36 19.15 13.15
CA ARG A 230 17.56 18.15 13.84
C ARG A 230 16.49 18.82 14.70
N ASP A 231 16.87 19.82 15.48
CA ASP A 231 15.95 20.62 16.30
C ASP A 231 14.88 21.26 15.43
N ALA A 232 15.27 21.92 14.34
CA ALA A 232 14.35 22.51 13.37
C ALA A 232 13.36 21.47 12.81
N TYR A 233 13.84 20.28 12.46
CA TYR A 233 13.00 19.20 11.95
C TYR A 233 12.02 18.68 13.02
N LEU A 234 12.51 18.34 14.21
CA LEU A 234 11.68 17.81 15.30
C LEU A 234 10.62 18.81 15.75
N THR A 235 11.00 20.08 15.85
CA THR A 235 10.07 21.17 16.14
C THR A 235 8.98 21.28 15.08
N SER A 236 9.34 21.26 13.79
CA SER A 236 8.36 21.39 12.70
C SER A 236 7.30 20.29 12.70
N ILE A 237 7.68 19.03 12.97
CA ILE A 237 6.74 17.91 13.02
C ILE A 237 5.90 17.90 14.31
N ASN A 238 6.44 18.42 15.43
CA ASN A 238 5.70 18.58 16.68
C ASN A 238 4.61 19.64 16.54
N VAL A 239 4.94 20.79 15.95
CA VAL A 239 3.97 21.85 15.64
C VAL A 239 2.90 21.35 14.69
N ALA A 240 3.27 20.58 13.66
CA ALA A 240 2.30 20.00 12.73
C ALA A 240 1.32 19.03 13.44
N GLU A 241 1.80 18.22 14.39
CA GLU A 241 0.92 17.36 15.20
C GLU A 241 -0.04 18.18 16.04
N HIS A 242 0.46 19.19 16.76
CA HIS A 242 -0.37 20.06 17.59
C HIS A 242 -1.47 20.73 16.74
N CYS A 243 -1.09 21.37 15.64
CA CYS A 243 -2.03 22.03 14.74
C CYS A 243 -3.04 21.03 14.14
N TYR A 244 -2.64 19.81 13.78
CA TYR A 244 -3.57 18.79 13.28
C TYR A 244 -4.64 18.45 14.33
N LYS A 245 -4.24 18.25 15.59
CA LYS A 245 -5.16 17.95 16.70
C LYS A 245 -6.12 19.11 16.94
N GLU A 246 -5.62 20.34 16.95
CA GLU A 246 -6.44 21.54 17.09
C GLU A 246 -7.47 21.69 15.97
N LEU A 247 -7.08 21.45 14.71
CA LEU A 247 -8.01 21.47 13.57
C LEU A 247 -9.13 20.43 13.74
N ILE A 248 -8.81 19.22 14.19
CA ILE A 248 -9.82 18.17 14.45
C ILE A 248 -10.73 18.57 15.62
N GLN A 249 -10.19 19.10 16.72
CA GLN A 249 -10.96 19.53 17.88
C GLN A 249 -11.93 20.69 17.52
N ASN A 250 -11.50 21.57 16.62
CA ASN A 250 -12.30 22.66 16.09
C ASN A 250 -13.25 22.23 14.96
N GLY A 251 -13.50 20.94 14.77
CA GLY A 251 -14.52 20.39 13.90
C GLY A 251 -14.09 20.11 12.45
N TRP A 252 -12.81 20.26 12.11
CA TRP A 252 -12.34 19.86 10.81
C TRP A 252 -12.36 18.34 10.66
N THR A 253 -12.73 17.87 9.48
CA THR A 253 -12.63 16.45 9.14
C THR A 253 -11.16 16.06 8.87
N PRO A 254 -10.76 14.79 9.02
CA PRO A 254 -9.41 14.33 8.64
C PRO A 254 -9.05 14.72 7.22
N GLN A 255 -10.02 14.69 6.28
CA GLN A 255 -9.83 15.12 4.89
C GLN A 255 -9.38 16.59 4.77
N GLN A 256 -9.82 17.44 5.67
CA GLN A 256 -9.44 18.86 5.72
C GLN A 256 -8.13 19.04 6.50
N ALA A 257 -8.04 18.48 7.70
CA ALA A 257 -6.87 18.63 8.57
C ALA A 257 -5.58 18.08 7.98
N ARG A 258 -5.64 17.05 7.13
CA ARG A 258 -4.46 16.47 6.47
C ARG A 258 -3.65 17.44 5.61
N GLN A 259 -4.17 18.65 5.32
CA GLN A 259 -3.47 19.64 4.50
C GLN A 259 -2.16 20.12 5.13
N ILE A 260 -2.04 20.02 6.45
CA ILE A 260 -0.84 20.43 7.19
C ILE A 260 0.13 19.28 7.48
N LEU A 261 -0.19 18.04 7.07
CA LEU A 261 0.68 16.88 7.32
C LEU A 261 1.98 17.00 6.52
N PRO A 262 3.16 16.93 7.19
CA PRO A 262 4.47 16.93 6.53
C PRO A 262 4.63 15.68 5.66
N LEU A 263 5.55 15.72 4.69
CA LEU A 263 5.90 14.58 3.86
C LEU A 263 6.44 13.39 4.67
N SER A 264 7.09 13.65 5.80
CA SER A 264 7.58 12.62 6.73
C SER A 264 6.49 11.87 7.49
N THR A 265 5.22 12.28 7.37
CA THR A 265 4.10 11.55 7.99
C THR A 265 4.08 10.11 7.51
N LYS A 266 4.01 9.14 8.44
CA LYS A 266 3.95 7.71 8.18
C LYS A 266 2.71 7.36 7.37
N VAL A 267 2.90 6.52 6.38
CA VAL A 267 1.83 5.79 5.69
C VAL A 267 2.18 4.32 5.57
N GLN A 268 1.14 3.49 5.51
CA GLN A 268 1.25 2.07 5.15
C GLN A 268 0.75 1.90 3.72
N THR A 269 1.57 1.29 2.86
CA THR A 269 1.19 1.03 1.47
C THR A 269 1.46 -0.41 1.10
N ILE A 270 0.52 -1.02 0.38
CA ILE A 270 0.63 -2.39 -0.11
C ILE A 270 0.86 -2.34 -1.61
N HIS A 271 1.90 -3.02 -2.03
CA HIS A 271 2.25 -3.14 -3.45
C HIS A 271 2.28 -4.60 -3.86
N THR A 272 1.53 -4.96 -4.91
CA THR A 272 1.57 -6.28 -5.53
C THR A 272 1.95 -6.15 -6.99
N ALA A 273 2.98 -6.88 -7.43
CA ALA A 273 3.46 -6.83 -8.80
C ALA A 273 4.02 -8.19 -9.22
N PHE A 274 4.23 -8.37 -10.54
CA PHE A 274 5.01 -9.50 -11.03
C PHE A 274 6.47 -9.38 -10.58
N GLU A 275 7.13 -10.50 -10.33
CA GLU A 275 8.55 -10.49 -9.94
C GLU A 275 9.44 -9.76 -10.97
N SER A 276 9.13 -9.87 -12.26
CA SER A 276 9.84 -9.10 -13.29
C SER A 276 9.74 -7.58 -13.08
N ASP A 277 8.60 -7.09 -12.59
CA ASP A 277 8.40 -5.66 -12.32
C ASP A 277 9.14 -5.25 -11.03
N TRP A 278 9.23 -6.16 -10.05
CA TRP A 278 10.06 -5.95 -8.86
C TRP A 278 11.56 -5.95 -9.20
N VAL A 279 12.03 -6.78 -10.13
CA VAL A 279 13.43 -6.75 -10.61
C VAL A 279 13.74 -5.39 -11.26
N GLU A 280 12.82 -4.84 -12.05
CA GLU A 280 12.97 -3.50 -12.61
C GLU A 280 13.01 -2.43 -11.52
N PHE A 281 12.11 -2.50 -10.53
CA PHE A 281 12.09 -1.61 -9.37
C PHE A 281 13.43 -1.64 -8.61
N ILE A 282 13.97 -2.84 -8.31
CA ILE A 282 15.24 -3.03 -7.61
C ILE A 282 16.40 -2.41 -8.41
N SER A 283 16.45 -2.64 -9.72
CA SER A 283 17.47 -2.07 -10.60
C SER A 283 17.46 -0.54 -10.54
N LEU A 284 16.28 0.08 -10.56
CA LEU A 284 16.14 1.54 -10.54
C LEU A 284 16.39 2.15 -9.15
N ARG A 285 15.97 1.48 -8.05
CA ARG A 285 15.89 2.10 -6.72
C ARG A 285 16.91 1.55 -5.72
N ALA A 286 17.30 0.28 -5.81
CA ALA A 286 18.36 -0.29 -4.98
C ALA A 286 19.74 -0.14 -5.65
N ASP A 287 19.81 -0.48 -6.95
CA ASP A 287 21.08 -0.47 -7.70
C ASP A 287 21.40 0.89 -8.34
N ALA A 288 20.47 1.84 -8.26
CA ALA A 288 20.62 3.23 -8.72
C ALA A 288 21.03 3.37 -10.20
N CYS A 289 20.61 2.42 -11.08
CA CYS A 289 21.03 2.40 -12.49
C CYS A 289 20.64 3.66 -13.28
N SER A 290 19.67 4.44 -12.80
CA SER A 290 19.18 5.66 -13.46
C SER A 290 19.63 6.98 -12.81
N GLY A 291 20.51 6.92 -11.79
CA GLY A 291 21.00 8.09 -11.06
C GLY A 291 20.78 8.02 -9.55
N SER A 292 20.94 9.16 -8.84
CA SER A 292 20.77 9.19 -7.39
C SER A 292 19.35 8.87 -6.95
N VAL A 293 19.22 8.06 -5.93
CA VAL A 293 17.96 7.64 -5.31
C VAL A 293 17.80 8.37 -3.99
N HIS A 294 16.57 8.78 -3.65
CA HIS A 294 16.26 9.35 -2.33
C HIS A 294 16.68 8.36 -1.22
N PRO A 295 17.40 8.77 -0.17
CA PRO A 295 17.92 7.84 0.84
C PRO A 295 16.84 6.96 1.47
N ASN A 296 15.70 7.53 1.88
CA ASN A 296 14.58 6.75 2.43
C ASN A 296 14.00 5.73 1.43
N MET A 297 13.94 6.06 0.13
CA MET A 297 13.52 5.11 -0.92
C MET A 297 14.51 3.97 -1.07
N LYS A 298 15.81 4.27 -0.96
CA LYS A 298 16.86 3.24 -1.08
C LYS A 298 16.73 2.19 0.02
N VAL A 299 16.43 2.58 1.26
CA VAL A 299 16.20 1.64 2.38
C VAL A 299 15.09 0.65 2.05
N ILE A 300 13.96 1.14 1.52
CA ILE A 300 12.84 0.28 1.10
C ILE A 300 13.28 -0.68 -0.01
N ALA A 301 13.96 -0.17 -1.02
CA ALA A 301 14.39 -0.96 -2.16
C ALA A 301 15.42 -2.03 -1.78
N ASP A 302 16.37 -1.72 -0.90
CA ASP A 302 17.36 -2.67 -0.39
C ASP A 302 16.70 -3.77 0.45
N LYS A 303 15.70 -3.44 1.27
CA LYS A 303 14.92 -4.45 2.02
C LYS A 303 14.14 -5.38 1.08
N ILE A 304 13.48 -4.86 0.04
CA ILE A 304 12.78 -5.66 -0.97
C ILE A 304 13.78 -6.58 -1.70
N LYS A 305 14.93 -6.04 -2.12
CA LYS A 305 15.99 -6.82 -2.76
C LYS A 305 16.45 -7.97 -1.88
N CYS A 306 16.64 -7.72 -0.57
CA CYS A 306 17.04 -8.75 0.38
C CYS A 306 15.96 -9.85 0.54
N LEU A 307 14.68 -9.49 0.63
CA LEU A 307 13.57 -10.45 0.73
C LEU A 307 13.50 -11.34 -0.50
N MET A 308 13.48 -10.75 -1.70
CA MET A 308 13.42 -11.50 -2.96
C MET A 308 14.64 -12.38 -3.23
N SER A 309 15.81 -12.00 -2.69
CA SER A 309 17.03 -12.83 -2.84
C SER A 309 17.00 -14.11 -1.98
N LYS A 310 16.28 -14.09 -0.86
CA LYS A 310 16.15 -15.26 0.03
C LYS A 310 15.23 -16.34 -0.56
N GLU A 311 14.20 -15.95 -1.32
CA GLU A 311 13.32 -16.91 -1.99
C GLU A 311 13.99 -17.69 -3.11
N ASN A 312 14.97 -17.10 -3.78
CA ASN A 312 15.75 -17.78 -4.84
C ASN A 312 16.81 -18.75 -4.31
N ALA A 313 16.96 -18.87 -2.99
CA ALA A 313 17.98 -19.71 -2.34
C ALA A 313 17.40 -21.01 -1.72
N VAL A 314 16.08 -21.25 -1.84
CA VAL A 314 15.35 -22.45 -1.41
C VAL A 314 14.80 -23.19 -2.62
#